data_fde78b94427f87eeb8d28d232e2315b3
#
_entry.id   fde78b94427f87eeb8d28d232e2315b3
#
_cell.length_a   1.000
_cell.length_b   1.000
_cell.length_c   1.000
_cell.angle_alpha   90.00
_cell.angle_beta   90.00
_cell.angle_gamma   90.00
#
_symmetry.space_group_name_H-M   'P 1'
#
loop_
_entity.id
_entity.type
_entity.pdbx_description
1 polymer ?
#
loop_
_entity_poly.entity_id
_entity_poly.type
_entity_poly.pdbx_seq_one_letter_code
_entity_poly.pdbx_strand_id
1 'polypeptide(L)'
;MGKMILASSSPRRADILKDYKLEIIPSPYVEKHTKTAFSYDYVENLAYNKALAVVPLIEEESLIIGADTVVVLGEEILEKPKDYEDAFSMLKKLSTRTHSVVTAIAIINSKTKEFKINSTTSHVTFKDLSDDLVNDYINKFKPFDKAGSYGIQELPDGFIEKVEGDLENIIGISSKSFENLLKDFQ
;
A
#
# COMPACT_ATOMS: atom_id res chain seq x y z
N MET A 1 -0.28 -24.29 11.99
CA MET A 1 -0.70 -22.95 11.51
C MET A 1 -1.79 -23.16 10.47
N GLY A 2 -2.94 -22.50 10.60
CA GLY A 2 -4.01 -22.60 9.62
C GLY A 2 -3.60 -22.01 8.26
N LYS A 3 -4.46 -22.17 7.27
CA LYS A 3 -4.29 -21.58 5.92
C LYS A 3 -4.22 -20.05 6.04
N MET A 4 -3.33 -19.42 5.26
CA MET A 4 -3.21 -17.97 5.20
C MET A 4 -3.54 -17.47 3.79
N ILE A 5 -4.29 -16.38 3.71
CA ILE A 5 -4.81 -15.83 2.45
C ILE A 5 -4.47 -14.35 2.37
N LEU A 6 -3.83 -13.94 1.28
CA LEU A 6 -3.59 -12.54 0.98
C LEU A 6 -4.74 -11.98 0.12
N ALA A 7 -5.53 -11.09 0.72
CA ALA A 7 -6.67 -10.42 0.09
C ALA A 7 -6.22 -9.23 -0.78
N SER A 8 -5.37 -9.49 -1.77
CA SER A 8 -4.77 -8.45 -2.61
C SER A 8 -4.44 -8.96 -4.00
N SER A 9 -4.63 -8.10 -5.01
CA SER A 9 -4.16 -8.33 -6.39
C SER A 9 -2.76 -7.78 -6.65
N SER A 10 -2.12 -7.16 -5.66
CA SER A 10 -0.79 -6.56 -5.82
C SER A 10 0.30 -7.64 -5.90
N PRO A 11 1.00 -7.78 -7.04
CA PRO A 11 2.10 -8.73 -7.15
C PRO A 11 3.26 -8.36 -6.20
N ARG A 12 3.49 -7.08 -5.96
CA ARG A 12 4.54 -6.59 -5.04
C ARG A 12 4.36 -7.10 -3.62
N ARG A 13 3.11 -7.12 -3.13
CA ARG A 13 2.78 -7.67 -1.80
C ARG A 13 2.99 -9.18 -1.74
N ALA A 14 2.59 -9.87 -2.79
CA ALA A 14 2.79 -11.31 -2.90
C ALA A 14 4.28 -11.66 -2.92
N ASP A 15 5.11 -10.90 -3.63
CA ASP A 15 6.56 -11.12 -3.70
C ASP A 15 7.25 -10.90 -2.34
N ILE A 16 6.86 -9.87 -1.60
CA ILE A 16 7.41 -9.61 -0.25
C ILE A 16 7.06 -10.75 0.71
N LEU A 17 5.84 -11.26 0.63
CA LEU A 17 5.35 -12.30 1.53
C LEU A 17 5.46 -13.73 0.98
N LYS A 18 6.21 -13.96 -0.10
CA LYS A 18 6.30 -15.26 -0.81
C LYS A 18 6.71 -16.44 0.07
N ASP A 19 7.55 -16.19 1.08
CA ASP A 19 8.07 -17.24 1.96
C ASP A 19 7.01 -17.78 2.94
N TYR A 20 5.88 -17.07 3.10
CA TYR A 20 4.77 -17.47 3.97
C TYR A 20 3.75 -18.39 3.31
N LYS A 21 3.94 -18.78 2.05
CA LYS A 21 3.05 -19.71 1.30
C LYS A 21 1.58 -19.29 1.34
N LEU A 22 1.31 -18.02 1.11
CA LEU A 22 -0.04 -17.45 1.10
C LEU A 22 -0.81 -17.90 -0.15
N GLU A 23 -2.08 -18.25 0.01
CA GLU A 23 -3.01 -18.27 -1.12
C GLU A 23 -3.41 -16.82 -1.46
N ILE A 24 -3.49 -16.49 -2.75
CA ILE A 24 -3.85 -15.15 -3.20
C ILE A 24 -5.29 -15.15 -3.67
N ILE A 25 -6.14 -14.39 -2.98
CA ILE A 25 -7.52 -14.17 -3.36
C ILE A 25 -7.76 -12.66 -3.43
N PRO A 26 -7.86 -12.07 -4.63
CA PRO A 26 -8.13 -10.65 -4.75
C PRO A 26 -9.38 -10.23 -3.99
N SER A 27 -9.29 -9.17 -3.21
CA SER A 27 -10.44 -8.67 -2.46
C SER A 27 -11.50 -8.11 -3.40
N PRO A 28 -12.77 -8.51 -3.26
CA PRO A 28 -13.88 -7.90 -4.01
C PRO A 28 -14.31 -6.54 -3.44
N TYR A 29 -13.63 -6.03 -2.41
CA TYR A 29 -13.96 -4.73 -1.83
C TYR A 29 -13.75 -3.60 -2.83
N VAL A 30 -14.80 -2.79 -3.02
CA VAL A 30 -14.76 -1.60 -3.88
C VAL A 30 -14.52 -0.38 -2.99
N GLU A 31 -13.37 0.25 -3.18
CA GLU A 31 -13.01 1.47 -2.45
C GLU A 31 -13.94 2.62 -2.88
N LYS A 32 -14.46 3.33 -1.88
CA LYS A 32 -15.17 4.59 -2.11
C LYS A 32 -14.16 5.71 -1.97
N HIS A 33 -13.84 6.35 -3.09
CA HIS A 33 -12.96 7.52 -3.09
C HIS A 33 -13.69 8.69 -2.44
N THR A 34 -13.36 8.97 -1.20
CA THR A 34 -13.82 10.15 -0.48
C THR A 34 -12.64 11.09 -0.29
N LYS A 35 -12.75 12.33 -0.77
CA LYS A 35 -11.76 13.36 -0.46
C LYS A 35 -11.84 13.66 1.03
N THR A 36 -10.97 13.06 1.80
CA THR A 36 -10.87 13.25 3.24
C THR A 36 -9.42 13.56 3.60
N ALA A 37 -9.23 14.29 4.70
CA ALA A 37 -7.90 14.43 5.28
C ALA A 37 -7.40 13.07 5.76
N PHE A 38 -6.08 12.90 5.74
CA PHE A 38 -5.45 11.67 6.20
C PHE A 38 -5.72 11.41 7.68
N SER A 39 -6.03 10.16 7.98
CA SER A 39 -5.97 9.60 9.33
C SER A 39 -5.48 8.14 9.25
N TYR A 40 -4.88 7.64 10.30
CA TYR A 40 -4.51 6.22 10.37
C TYR A 40 -5.76 5.33 10.28
N ASP A 41 -6.86 5.72 10.92
CA ASP A 41 -8.14 4.99 10.82
C ASP A 41 -8.62 4.82 9.39
N TYR A 42 -8.35 5.80 8.50
CA TYR A 42 -8.73 5.70 7.10
C TYR A 42 -8.05 4.52 6.39
N VAL A 43 -6.72 4.47 6.44
CA VAL A 43 -5.95 3.41 5.76
C VAL A 43 -6.13 2.05 6.46
N GLU A 44 -6.30 2.03 7.77
CA GLU A 44 -6.59 0.83 8.56
C GLU A 44 -7.96 0.24 8.21
N ASN A 45 -8.98 1.06 8.08
CA ASN A 45 -10.30 0.63 7.63
C ASN A 45 -10.28 0.08 6.20
N LEU A 46 -9.47 0.65 5.30
CA LEU A 46 -9.32 0.09 3.95
C LEU A 46 -8.69 -1.30 3.99
N ALA A 47 -7.60 -1.47 4.75
CA ALA A 47 -6.96 -2.77 4.92
C ALA A 47 -7.90 -3.81 5.54
N TYR A 48 -8.63 -3.42 6.59
CA TYR A 48 -9.63 -4.27 7.26
C TYR A 48 -10.74 -4.70 6.31
N ASN A 49 -11.37 -3.76 5.60
CA ASN A 49 -12.48 -4.06 4.70
C ASN A 49 -12.03 -4.94 3.51
N LYS A 50 -10.79 -4.80 3.03
CA LYS A 50 -10.22 -5.69 2.01
C LYS A 50 -10.12 -7.13 2.53
N ALA A 51 -9.67 -7.34 3.76
CA ALA A 51 -9.65 -8.67 4.37
C ALA A 51 -11.07 -9.19 4.62
N LEU A 52 -11.93 -8.37 5.22
CA LEU A 52 -13.29 -8.73 5.59
C LEU A 52 -14.13 -9.19 4.38
N ALA A 53 -13.94 -8.55 3.23
CA ALA A 53 -14.67 -8.89 2.00
C ALA A 53 -14.34 -10.29 1.45
N VAL A 54 -13.19 -10.86 1.83
CA VAL A 54 -12.79 -12.23 1.45
C VAL A 54 -13.35 -13.27 2.42
N VAL A 55 -13.67 -12.91 3.67
CA VAL A 55 -14.18 -13.82 4.69
C VAL A 55 -15.35 -14.70 4.21
N PRO A 56 -16.39 -14.17 3.53
CA PRO A 56 -17.52 -14.98 3.07
C PRO A 56 -17.16 -15.99 1.98
N LEU A 57 -16.01 -15.84 1.35
CA LEU A 57 -15.55 -16.72 0.25
C LEU A 57 -14.79 -17.95 0.78
N ILE A 58 -14.54 -18.01 2.09
CA ILE A 58 -13.67 -19.02 2.71
C ILE A 58 -14.49 -19.90 3.65
N GLU A 59 -14.49 -21.20 3.36
CA GLU A 59 -15.20 -22.20 4.19
C GLU A 59 -14.33 -22.70 5.36
N GLU A 60 -13.02 -22.86 5.11
CA GLU A 60 -12.08 -23.34 6.10
C GLU A 60 -11.59 -22.23 7.01
N GLU A 61 -11.24 -22.55 8.25
CA GLU A 61 -10.60 -21.60 9.14
C GLU A 61 -9.26 -21.14 8.59
N SER A 62 -9.16 -19.83 8.34
CA SER A 62 -8.00 -19.21 7.70
C SER A 62 -7.71 -17.84 8.29
N LEU A 63 -6.45 -17.42 8.25
CA LEU A 63 -6.06 -16.04 8.50
C LEU A 63 -6.07 -15.27 7.19
N ILE A 64 -6.89 -14.24 7.11
CA ILE A 64 -7.04 -13.40 5.91
C ILE A 64 -6.31 -12.09 6.12
N ILE A 65 -5.37 -11.80 5.24
CA ILE A 65 -4.49 -10.64 5.30
C ILE A 65 -4.96 -9.62 4.28
N GLY A 66 -5.43 -8.47 4.75
CA GLY A 66 -5.69 -7.28 3.93
C GLY A 66 -4.61 -6.25 4.13
N ALA A 67 -4.31 -5.48 3.09
CA ALA A 67 -3.38 -4.36 3.19
C ALA A 67 -3.80 -3.22 2.28
N ASP A 68 -3.53 -2.00 2.74
CA ASP A 68 -3.70 -0.80 1.95
C ASP A 68 -2.52 0.14 2.12
N THR A 69 -2.19 0.90 1.06
CA THR A 69 -1.06 1.83 1.05
C THR A 69 -1.52 3.17 0.50
N VAL A 70 -1.25 4.24 1.24
CA VAL A 70 -1.53 5.61 0.85
C VAL A 70 -0.26 6.46 0.85
N VAL A 71 -0.20 7.42 -0.06
CA VAL A 71 0.82 8.47 -0.09
C VAL A 71 0.20 9.74 0.46
N VAL A 72 0.89 10.39 1.41
CA VAL A 72 0.37 11.54 2.16
C VAL A 72 1.35 12.69 2.10
N LEU A 73 0.89 13.84 1.61
CA LEU A 73 1.64 15.10 1.63
C LEU A 73 0.94 16.10 2.57
N GLY A 74 1.55 16.33 3.74
CA GLY A 74 0.86 17.07 4.82
C GLY A 74 -0.34 16.27 5.33
N GLU A 75 -1.55 16.77 5.08
CA GLU A 75 -2.81 16.07 5.41
C GLU A 75 -3.52 15.51 4.16
N GLU A 76 -2.99 15.78 2.97
CA GLU A 76 -3.60 15.37 1.71
C GLU A 76 -3.18 13.96 1.33
N ILE A 77 -4.17 13.12 1.04
CA ILE A 77 -3.96 11.79 0.47
C ILE A 77 -3.83 11.93 -1.04
N LEU A 78 -2.69 11.50 -1.58
CA LEU A 78 -2.47 11.37 -3.02
C LEU A 78 -2.85 9.95 -3.44
N GLU A 79 -4.03 9.85 -4.04
CA GLU A 79 -4.56 8.58 -4.52
C GLU A 79 -3.89 8.14 -5.84
N LYS A 80 -4.44 7.12 -6.49
CA LYS A 80 -4.03 6.76 -7.84
C LYS A 80 -4.43 7.87 -8.82
N PRO A 81 -3.54 8.26 -9.73
CA PRO A 81 -3.86 9.29 -10.71
C PRO A 81 -4.94 8.82 -11.68
N LYS A 82 -5.78 9.73 -12.11
CA LYS A 82 -6.88 9.46 -13.06
C LYS A 82 -6.39 9.34 -14.50
N ASP A 83 -5.37 10.11 -14.83
CA ASP A 83 -4.82 10.25 -16.17
C ASP A 83 -3.37 10.75 -16.10
N TYR A 84 -2.82 11.07 -17.27
CA TYR A 84 -1.44 11.54 -17.40
C TYR A 84 -1.20 12.88 -16.71
N GLU A 85 -2.10 13.83 -16.89
CA GLU A 85 -2.01 15.19 -16.34
C GLU A 85 -2.07 15.15 -14.81
N ASP A 86 -2.92 14.31 -14.28
CA ASP A 86 -3.03 14.10 -12.82
C ASP A 86 -1.75 13.44 -12.26
N ALA A 87 -1.21 12.44 -12.97
CA ALA A 87 0.06 11.82 -12.59
C ALA A 87 1.23 12.82 -12.60
N PHE A 88 1.31 13.63 -13.65
CA PHE A 88 2.32 14.69 -13.77
C PHE A 88 2.18 15.71 -12.63
N SER A 89 0.98 16.18 -12.37
CA SER A 89 0.68 17.13 -11.29
C SER A 89 1.05 16.58 -9.92
N MET A 90 0.73 15.30 -9.63
CA MET A 90 1.10 14.64 -8.37
C MET A 90 2.62 14.58 -8.19
N LEU A 91 3.38 14.14 -9.21
CA LEU A 91 4.82 14.06 -9.14
C LEU A 91 5.47 15.43 -8.97
N LYS A 92 5.00 16.44 -9.70
CA LYS A 92 5.46 17.83 -9.51
C LYS A 92 5.14 18.37 -8.11
N LYS A 93 4.00 18.00 -7.55
CA LYS A 93 3.62 18.35 -6.18
C LYS A 93 4.53 17.73 -5.13
N LEU A 94 5.05 16.53 -5.39
CA LEU A 94 5.99 15.82 -4.53
C LEU A 94 7.44 16.30 -4.70
N SER A 95 7.77 16.95 -5.81
CA SER A 95 9.11 17.49 -6.11
C SER A 95 9.59 18.39 -4.97
N THR A 96 10.86 18.24 -4.55
CA THR A 96 11.52 18.97 -3.45
C THR A 96 10.88 18.78 -2.07
N ARG A 97 9.99 17.82 -1.90
CA ARG A 97 9.26 17.64 -0.64
C ARG A 97 9.44 16.25 -0.05
N THR A 98 9.30 16.20 1.28
CA THR A 98 9.15 14.95 2.00
C THR A 98 7.67 14.62 2.13
N HIS A 99 7.31 13.40 1.80
CA HIS A 99 5.97 12.87 1.95
C HIS A 99 6.01 11.53 2.70
N SER A 100 4.88 11.15 3.27
CA SER A 100 4.74 9.89 3.98
C SER A 100 4.12 8.83 3.07
N VAL A 101 4.59 7.60 3.22
CA VAL A 101 3.94 6.41 2.69
C VAL A 101 3.49 5.57 3.87
N VAL A 102 2.18 5.38 4.00
CA VAL A 102 1.58 4.66 5.11
C VAL A 102 0.91 3.41 4.57
N THR A 103 1.34 2.25 5.07
CA THR A 103 0.69 0.98 4.77
C THR A 103 0.09 0.39 6.04
N ALA A 104 -1.20 0.08 5.99
CA ALA A 104 -1.89 -0.68 7.02
C ALA A 104 -1.99 -2.15 6.61
N ILE A 105 -1.88 -3.02 7.61
CA ILE A 105 -2.10 -4.46 7.50
C ILE A 105 -3.18 -4.84 8.49
N ALA A 106 -4.20 -5.57 8.04
CA ALA A 106 -5.21 -6.19 8.87
C ALA A 106 -5.16 -7.71 8.70
N ILE A 107 -5.16 -8.45 9.80
CA ILE A 107 -5.30 -9.91 9.80
C ILE A 107 -6.61 -10.25 10.48
N ILE A 108 -7.44 -11.07 9.83
CA ILE A 108 -8.74 -11.53 10.35
C ILE A 108 -8.76 -13.05 10.35
N ASN A 109 -9.12 -13.67 11.48
CA ASN A 109 -9.49 -15.07 11.51
C ASN A 109 -10.90 -15.25 10.90
N SER A 110 -11.02 -16.03 9.84
CA SER A 110 -12.26 -16.18 9.07
C SER A 110 -13.41 -16.77 9.91
N LYS A 111 -13.11 -17.57 10.93
CA LYS A 111 -14.11 -18.22 11.81
C LYS A 111 -14.44 -17.41 13.03
N THR A 112 -13.45 -17.08 13.85
CA THR A 112 -13.65 -16.37 15.13
C THR A 112 -14.00 -14.90 14.94
N LYS A 113 -13.65 -14.33 13.77
CA LYS A 113 -13.74 -12.88 13.44
C LYS A 113 -12.80 -12.02 14.29
N GLU A 114 -11.95 -12.63 15.08
CA GLU A 114 -10.86 -11.90 15.74
C GLU A 114 -9.98 -11.24 14.68
N PHE A 115 -9.60 -10.00 14.93
CA PHE A 115 -8.74 -9.26 14.02
C PHE A 115 -7.69 -8.42 14.76
N LYS A 116 -6.60 -8.16 14.06
CA LYS A 116 -5.55 -7.24 14.49
C LYS A 116 -5.18 -6.36 13.31
N ILE A 117 -4.86 -5.11 13.60
CA ILE A 117 -4.46 -4.12 12.61
C ILE A 117 -3.21 -3.39 13.10
N ASN A 118 -2.32 -3.06 12.18
CA ASN A 118 -1.18 -2.20 12.44
C ASN A 118 -0.86 -1.37 11.19
N SER A 119 -0.36 -0.16 11.40
CA SER A 119 0.10 0.76 10.36
C SER A 119 1.59 1.02 10.48
N THR A 120 2.28 1.07 9.35
CA THR A 120 3.69 1.42 9.24
C THR A 120 3.83 2.68 8.39
N THR A 121 4.63 3.63 8.86
CA THR A 121 4.92 4.88 8.15
C THR A 121 6.38 4.93 7.76
N SER A 122 6.64 5.29 6.51
CA SER A 122 7.97 5.62 5.97
C SER A 122 7.92 6.97 5.27
N HIS A 123 9.06 7.62 5.14
CA HIS A 123 9.15 8.93 4.52
C HIS A 123 10.06 8.89 3.29
N VAL A 124 9.65 9.57 2.24
CA VAL A 124 10.40 9.71 1.00
C VAL A 124 10.55 11.20 0.70
N THR A 125 11.78 11.62 0.45
CA THR A 125 12.07 12.98 -0.01
C THR A 125 12.49 12.93 -1.47
N PHE A 126 11.78 13.67 -2.31
CA PHE A 126 12.16 13.81 -3.71
C PHE A 126 13.10 14.98 -3.93
N LYS A 127 14.01 14.81 -4.89
CA LYS A 127 14.82 15.88 -5.45
C LYS A 127 13.94 16.87 -6.23
N ASP A 128 14.56 17.91 -6.77
CA ASP A 128 13.90 18.77 -7.77
C ASP A 128 13.70 17.98 -9.07
N LEU A 129 12.45 17.71 -9.42
CA LEU A 129 12.09 16.92 -10.59
C LEU A 129 11.81 17.83 -11.79
N SER A 130 12.67 17.78 -12.81
CA SER A 130 12.41 18.47 -14.09
C SER A 130 11.19 17.88 -14.78
N ASP A 131 10.57 18.68 -15.62
CA ASP A 131 9.41 18.23 -16.40
C ASP A 131 9.73 17.06 -17.33
N ASP A 132 10.94 17.09 -17.94
CA ASP A 132 11.39 16.01 -18.82
C ASP A 132 11.56 14.69 -18.04
N LEU A 133 12.16 14.73 -16.84
CA LEU A 133 12.33 13.55 -15.99
C LEU A 133 10.99 12.94 -15.58
N VAL A 134 10.01 13.78 -15.24
CA VAL A 134 8.66 13.34 -14.88
C VAL A 134 7.94 12.75 -16.09
N ASN A 135 8.01 13.41 -17.25
CA ASN A 135 7.38 12.92 -18.48
C ASN A 135 7.98 11.58 -18.92
N ASP A 136 9.29 11.44 -18.89
CA ASP A 136 9.97 10.19 -19.24
C ASP A 136 9.55 9.04 -18.33
N TYR A 137 9.45 9.31 -17.01
CA TYR A 137 8.99 8.32 -16.05
C TYR A 137 7.55 7.87 -16.32
N ILE A 138 6.61 8.81 -16.47
CA ILE A 138 5.19 8.48 -16.72
C ILE A 138 5.04 7.70 -18.02
N ASN A 139 5.72 8.13 -19.10
CA ASN A 139 5.65 7.46 -20.39
C ASN A 139 6.18 6.04 -20.35
N LYS A 140 7.25 5.81 -19.59
CA LYS A 140 7.90 4.51 -19.49
C LYS A 140 7.14 3.54 -18.59
N PHE A 141 6.72 3.97 -17.40
CA PHE A 141 6.20 3.10 -16.35
C PHE A 141 4.68 3.15 -16.19
N LYS A 142 4.01 4.17 -16.72
CA LYS A 142 2.54 4.32 -16.67
C LYS A 142 1.97 4.08 -15.27
N PRO A 143 2.34 4.88 -14.27
CA PRO A 143 2.10 4.61 -12.85
C PRO A 143 0.64 4.84 -12.40
N PHE A 144 -0.34 4.56 -13.26
CA PHE A 144 -1.76 4.84 -13.02
C PHE A 144 -2.41 3.90 -11.99
N ASP A 145 -1.73 2.82 -11.64
CA ASP A 145 -2.15 1.87 -10.61
C ASP A 145 -1.58 2.15 -9.21
N LYS A 146 -0.80 3.24 -9.06
CA LYS A 146 0.00 3.51 -7.86
C LYS A 146 -0.42 4.81 -7.17
N ALA A 147 -0.62 4.75 -5.85
CA ALA A 147 -0.82 5.94 -5.03
C ALA A 147 0.36 6.91 -5.18
N GLY A 148 0.08 8.21 -5.27
CA GLY A 148 1.11 9.24 -5.46
C GLY A 148 1.82 9.17 -6.81
N SER A 149 1.33 8.37 -7.75
CA SER A 149 1.83 8.25 -9.12
C SER A 149 3.24 7.67 -9.24
N TYR A 150 3.72 6.86 -8.27
CA TYR A 150 5.03 6.23 -8.41
C TYR A 150 5.15 4.88 -7.70
N GLY A 151 6.06 4.04 -8.20
CA GLY A 151 6.57 2.87 -7.51
C GLY A 151 8.06 3.06 -7.23
N ILE A 152 8.47 2.95 -5.97
CA ILE A 152 9.86 3.26 -5.57
C ILE A 152 10.89 2.39 -6.31
N GLN A 153 10.52 1.16 -6.68
CA GLN A 153 11.40 0.23 -7.40
C GLN A 153 11.61 0.60 -8.87
N GLU A 154 10.77 1.48 -9.42
CA GLU A 154 10.77 1.90 -10.83
C GLU A 154 11.36 3.30 -11.02
N LEU A 155 11.63 4.01 -9.91
CA LEU A 155 12.14 5.38 -9.97
C LEU A 155 13.55 5.40 -10.54
N PRO A 156 13.82 6.23 -11.57
CA PRO A 156 15.15 6.42 -12.10
C PRO A 156 16.03 7.24 -11.14
N ASP A 157 17.32 7.19 -11.37
CA ASP A 157 18.26 8.09 -10.72
C ASP A 157 17.81 9.54 -10.91
N GLY A 158 17.89 10.32 -9.85
CA GLY A 158 17.45 11.72 -9.88
C GLY A 158 16.12 12.01 -9.22
N PHE A 159 15.30 10.99 -8.91
CA PHE A 159 14.03 11.18 -8.17
C PHE A 159 14.24 11.30 -6.67
N ILE A 160 14.97 10.36 -6.08
CA ILE A 160 15.04 10.23 -4.62
C ILE A 160 16.24 11.01 -4.06
N GLU A 161 15.97 11.85 -3.08
CA GLU A 161 17.01 12.47 -2.23
C GLU A 161 17.25 11.63 -0.99
N LYS A 162 16.16 11.18 -0.31
CA LYS A 162 16.24 10.44 0.94
C LYS A 162 15.05 9.49 1.11
N VAL A 163 15.32 8.35 1.75
CA VAL A 163 14.30 7.41 2.24
C VAL A 163 14.55 7.15 3.72
N GLU A 164 13.50 7.22 4.54
CA GLU A 164 13.53 6.95 5.98
C GLU A 164 12.43 5.98 6.34
N GLY A 165 12.75 4.98 7.15
CA GLY A 165 11.83 3.94 7.58
C GLY A 165 11.98 2.63 6.80
N ASP A 166 10.90 1.90 6.67
CA ASP A 166 10.87 0.57 6.05
C ASP A 166 10.61 0.66 4.54
N LEU A 167 11.54 0.18 3.75
CA LEU A 167 11.42 0.16 2.29
C LEU A 167 10.29 -0.76 1.81
N GLU A 168 10.09 -1.90 2.44
CA GLU A 168 9.00 -2.83 2.09
C GLU A 168 7.63 -2.18 2.31
N ASN A 169 7.50 -1.36 3.37
CA ASN A 169 6.31 -0.54 3.59
C ASN A 169 6.01 0.37 2.40
N ILE A 170 7.04 1.01 1.84
CA ILE A 170 6.89 1.89 0.67
C ILE A 170 6.51 1.09 -0.58
N ILE A 171 7.03 -0.13 -0.73
CA ILE A 171 6.68 -1.04 -1.83
C ILE A 171 5.22 -1.51 -1.73
N GLY A 172 4.71 -1.68 -0.49
CA GLY A 172 3.30 -1.96 -0.29
C GLY A 172 2.92 -2.85 0.89
N ILE A 173 3.88 -3.44 1.61
CA ILE A 173 3.64 -4.19 2.85
C ILE A 173 4.96 -4.44 3.57
N SER A 174 5.00 -4.22 4.89
CA SER A 174 6.16 -4.52 5.73
C SER A 174 6.10 -5.97 6.22
N SER A 175 7.07 -6.80 5.85
CA SER A 175 7.19 -8.19 6.34
C SER A 175 7.34 -8.21 7.87
N LYS A 176 8.13 -7.30 8.42
CA LYS A 176 8.31 -7.15 9.87
C LYS A 176 7.02 -6.81 10.59
N SER A 177 6.21 -5.89 10.04
CA SER A 177 4.91 -5.54 10.63
C SER A 177 3.94 -6.71 10.53
N PHE A 178 3.92 -7.42 9.41
CA PHE A 178 3.14 -8.63 9.21
C PHE A 178 3.51 -9.72 10.23
N GLU A 179 4.79 -10.00 10.40
CA GLU A 179 5.27 -10.99 11.39
C GLU A 179 4.84 -10.65 12.83
N ASN A 180 4.91 -9.37 13.18
CA ASN A 180 4.50 -8.95 14.53
C ASN A 180 3.00 -9.16 14.75
N LEU A 181 2.16 -8.81 13.76
CA LEU A 181 0.72 -9.08 13.84
C LEU A 181 0.40 -10.58 13.89
N LEU A 182 1.15 -11.39 13.15
CA LEU A 182 0.92 -12.82 13.05
C LEU A 182 1.15 -13.54 14.40
N LYS A 183 2.06 -13.03 15.24
CA LYS A 183 2.30 -13.57 16.59
C LYS A 183 1.07 -13.50 17.49
N ASP A 184 0.18 -12.54 17.27
CA ASP A 184 -1.04 -12.40 18.06
C ASP A 184 -2.09 -13.50 17.76
N PHE A 185 -1.86 -14.30 16.71
CA PHE A 185 -2.71 -15.44 16.31
C PHE A 185 -2.03 -16.81 16.55
N GLN A 186 -0.90 -16.84 17.19
CA GLN A 186 -0.15 -18.05 17.57
C GLN A 186 -0.35 -18.37 19.06
#